data_8f92a17f676ba9d19fa97b7741457ac6
#
_entry.id   8f92a17f676ba9d19fa97b7741457ac6
#
_cell.length_a   1.000
_cell.length_b   1.000
_cell.length_c   1.000
_cell.angle_alpha   90.00
_cell.angle_beta   90.00
_cell.angle_gamma   90.00
#
_symmetry.space_group_name_H-M   'P 1'
#
loop_
_entity.id
_entity.type
_entity.pdbx_description
1 polymer ?
#
loop_
_entity_poly.entity_id
_entity_poly.type
_entity_poly.pdbx_seq_one_letter_code
_entity_poly.pdbx_strand_id
1 'polypeptide(L)'
;VTHGTDARSDARSDWEARIGLASDESAAGSIPVLDPPGGVRVAAGVGQVTVDWQPVPGAVGYQVMRAPAGAPDEELRPLDHGGGDVLAVPHGPYADTTGEPGVTYRYAVATVSDVSVTGAPGEVLECASLPGEGAAVEVAVDATSVVRPLPRPWRPMIGSEHLSLLLSDETVGGQSIASDLTSALRDAHDELGVETVRAHAILCDDLGVYREVDGEPVHDFSGVLATYDKVMALGLRPVVEISFMPRDLASDPTATVFDYGAIISPPKDWDRWADLVRGLVQAVVDRYGLDEVREHWSFEVWNEPNLEVFWSGTREEFWRLYDVTVRAVRDVDDRLVVGGPSTAAAGWVDGLLAHVAGSGAPLDFVSTHTYGNAPLDLRGTLARYGREDARIWWTEWGVSPTHFGNANDGPFSAAFLVRGMRSAAGRIDALSYWVVSDQFEELGRPPRLVHGGFGLRTVGELRKPRWWALHLLEQLGDDELEARVTGDGAGGLVEAWASRDQDGRVAVALWNGTLDQSKVDGSPALARTVTLALDGLADGTWRVSESRVDATHSNVTGLWLSMNGSTPDDPGADWPDEDQWARLRAADELAVLDRGTVTTADGRATLAVELPNPSIVLVELVRT
;
A
#
# COMPACT_ATOMS: atom_id res chain seq x y z
N VAL A 1 -6.77 -24.35 -22.29
CA VAL A 1 -7.87 -23.58 -21.74
C VAL A 1 -7.32 -22.22 -21.38
N THR A 2 -7.68 -21.21 -22.15
CA THR A 2 -7.24 -19.82 -22.09
C THR A 2 -7.85 -19.12 -20.85
N HIS A 3 -7.23 -19.26 -19.69
CA HIS A 3 -7.72 -18.60 -18.45
C HIS A 3 -6.88 -17.41 -17.97
N GLY A 4 -5.85 -16.97 -18.70
CA GLY A 4 -4.92 -15.96 -18.20
C GLY A 4 -5.32 -14.50 -18.45
N THR A 5 -6.04 -14.21 -19.54
CA THR A 5 -6.43 -12.83 -19.91
C THR A 5 -7.86 -12.49 -19.50
N ASP A 6 -8.78 -13.47 -19.54
CA ASP A 6 -10.19 -13.23 -19.19
C ASP A 6 -10.37 -13.01 -17.68
N ALA A 7 -9.67 -13.79 -16.83
CA ALA A 7 -9.75 -13.62 -15.37
C ALA A 7 -9.23 -12.25 -14.88
N ARG A 8 -8.30 -11.64 -15.60
CA ARG A 8 -7.78 -10.28 -15.27
C ARG A 8 -8.79 -9.18 -15.62
N SER A 9 -9.44 -9.31 -16.79
CA SER A 9 -10.46 -8.34 -17.21
C SER A 9 -11.72 -8.49 -16.35
N ASP A 10 -12.09 -9.71 -15.98
CA ASP A 10 -13.28 -9.99 -15.19
C ASP A 10 -13.13 -9.52 -13.74
N ALA A 11 -12.01 -9.82 -13.07
CA ALA A 11 -11.74 -9.38 -11.70
C ALA A 11 -11.65 -7.84 -11.60
N ARG A 12 -11.16 -7.19 -12.65
CA ARG A 12 -11.07 -5.76 -12.70
C ARG A 12 -12.41 -5.10 -12.99
N SER A 13 -13.15 -5.56 -13.99
CA SER A 13 -14.51 -5.07 -14.28
C SER A 13 -15.43 -5.24 -13.06
N ASP A 14 -15.24 -6.32 -12.32
CA ASP A 14 -15.94 -6.58 -11.07
C ASP A 14 -15.51 -5.58 -9.97
N TRP A 15 -14.21 -5.29 -9.85
CA TRP A 15 -13.70 -4.25 -8.95
C TRP A 15 -14.22 -2.86 -9.29
N GLU A 16 -14.14 -2.45 -10.55
CA GLU A 16 -14.65 -1.15 -11.02
C GLU A 16 -16.17 -1.02 -10.81
N ALA A 17 -16.92 -2.08 -11.06
CA ALA A 17 -18.35 -2.13 -10.78
C ALA A 17 -18.64 -2.00 -9.28
N ARG A 18 -17.84 -2.62 -8.43
CA ARG A 18 -17.97 -2.57 -6.97
C ARG A 18 -17.60 -1.22 -6.39
N ILE A 19 -16.56 -0.56 -6.90
CA ILE A 19 -16.21 0.82 -6.53
C ILE A 19 -17.32 1.80 -6.96
N GLY A 20 -17.90 1.61 -8.14
CA GLY A 20 -19.03 2.41 -8.62
C GLY A 20 -20.29 2.27 -7.75
N LEU A 21 -20.50 1.10 -7.13
CA LEU A 21 -21.59 0.86 -6.17
C LEU A 21 -21.32 1.50 -4.80
N ALA A 22 -20.07 1.75 -4.45
CA ALA A 22 -19.67 2.41 -3.20
C ALA A 22 -19.89 3.93 -3.23
N SER A 23 -20.18 4.53 -4.38
CA SER A 23 -20.48 5.96 -4.48
C SER A 23 -21.79 6.28 -3.74
N ASP A 24 -21.69 7.02 -2.64
CA ASP A 24 -22.82 7.40 -1.82
C ASP A 24 -23.48 8.67 -2.35
N GLU A 25 -24.50 8.54 -3.19
CA GLU A 25 -25.29 9.67 -3.70
C GLU A 25 -25.94 10.50 -2.57
N SER A 26 -26.17 9.94 -1.39
CA SER A 26 -26.80 10.65 -0.28
C SER A 26 -25.86 11.60 0.46
N ALA A 27 -24.56 11.30 0.51
CA ALA A 27 -23.55 12.18 1.11
C ALA A 27 -23.05 13.25 0.14
N ALA A 28 -23.08 13.00 -1.16
CA ALA A 28 -22.59 13.91 -2.19
C ALA A 28 -23.17 15.34 -2.11
N GLY A 29 -24.39 15.49 -1.63
CA GLY A 29 -25.04 16.81 -1.47
C GLY A 29 -24.43 17.72 -0.38
N SER A 30 -23.64 17.18 0.55
CA SER A 30 -22.96 17.93 1.62
C SER A 30 -21.49 18.20 1.35
N ILE A 31 -20.88 17.47 0.41
CA ILE A 31 -19.47 17.59 0.06
C ILE A 31 -19.31 18.71 -0.97
N PRO A 32 -18.42 19.70 -0.74
CA PRO A 32 -18.25 20.81 -1.66
C PRO A 32 -17.60 20.33 -2.98
N VAL A 33 -18.16 20.74 -4.10
CA VAL A 33 -17.47 20.63 -5.40
C VAL A 33 -16.41 21.74 -5.46
N LEU A 34 -15.14 21.34 -5.60
CA LEU A 34 -14.02 22.28 -5.64
C LEU A 34 -13.74 22.75 -7.07
N ASP A 35 -13.20 23.96 -7.19
CA ASP A 35 -12.74 24.51 -8.46
C ASP A 35 -11.56 23.69 -9.02
N PRO A 36 -11.37 23.63 -10.34
CA PRO A 36 -10.21 22.99 -10.92
C PRO A 36 -8.91 23.65 -10.49
N PRO A 37 -7.78 22.93 -10.46
CA PRO A 37 -6.51 23.49 -10.04
C PRO A 37 -6.02 24.55 -11.04
N GLY A 38 -5.41 25.62 -10.50
CA GLY A 38 -4.75 26.64 -11.29
C GLY A 38 -3.32 26.24 -11.70
N GLY A 39 -2.76 26.98 -12.66
CA GLY A 39 -1.35 26.83 -13.05
C GLY A 39 -1.01 25.47 -13.67
N VAL A 40 -1.97 24.84 -14.34
CA VAL A 40 -1.75 23.56 -15.03
C VAL A 40 -0.68 23.74 -16.11
N ARG A 41 0.27 22.84 -16.16
CA ARG A 41 1.37 22.80 -17.13
C ARG A 41 1.55 21.39 -17.66
N VAL A 42 1.88 21.28 -18.92
CA VAL A 42 2.28 20.02 -19.53
C VAL A 42 3.68 20.15 -20.14
N ALA A 43 4.51 19.15 -19.99
CA ALA A 43 5.86 19.12 -20.52
C ALA A 43 6.12 17.79 -21.23
N ALA A 44 6.61 17.89 -22.47
CA ALA A 44 7.00 16.73 -23.26
C ALA A 44 8.31 16.15 -22.72
N GLY A 45 8.34 14.84 -22.48
CA GLY A 45 9.52 14.07 -22.16
C GLY A 45 9.60 12.82 -23.00
N VAL A 46 10.75 12.14 -22.95
CA VAL A 46 10.97 10.90 -23.71
C VAL A 46 10.08 9.78 -23.11
N GLY A 47 9.13 9.29 -23.93
CA GLY A 47 8.18 8.24 -23.54
C GLY A 47 7.10 8.65 -22.54
N GLN A 48 7.01 9.94 -22.17
CA GLN A 48 6.04 10.42 -21.20
C GLN A 48 5.66 11.89 -21.41
N VAL A 49 4.51 12.29 -20.86
CA VAL A 49 4.11 13.70 -20.69
C VAL A 49 3.97 13.97 -19.19
N THR A 50 4.71 14.95 -18.67
CA THR A 50 4.53 15.40 -17.28
C THR A 50 3.41 16.44 -17.23
N VAL A 51 2.45 16.23 -16.34
CA VAL A 51 1.36 17.16 -16.02
C VAL A 51 1.57 17.67 -14.59
N ASP A 52 1.59 18.99 -14.40
CA ASP A 52 1.82 19.62 -13.10
C ASP A 52 0.77 20.73 -12.85
N TRP A 53 0.44 20.98 -11.58
CA TRP A 53 -0.57 21.97 -11.18
C TRP A 53 -0.34 22.50 -9.77
N GLN A 54 -1.04 23.57 -9.44
CA GLN A 54 -1.03 24.13 -8.08
C GLN A 54 -2.06 23.37 -7.21
N PRO A 55 -1.73 23.02 -5.95
CA PRO A 55 -2.66 22.33 -5.06
C PRO A 55 -3.86 23.21 -4.72
N VAL A 56 -5.03 22.59 -4.56
CA VAL A 56 -6.29 23.23 -4.14
C VAL A 56 -6.55 22.87 -2.68
N PRO A 57 -6.77 23.86 -1.80
CA PRO A 57 -7.09 23.59 -0.40
C PRO A 57 -8.35 22.74 -0.25
N GLY A 58 -8.28 21.69 0.56
CA GLY A 58 -9.41 20.77 0.80
C GLY A 58 -9.58 19.67 -0.24
N ALA A 59 -8.76 19.63 -1.30
CA ALA A 59 -8.73 18.52 -2.23
C ALA A 59 -8.17 17.27 -1.55
N VAL A 60 -8.81 16.12 -1.78
CA VAL A 60 -8.28 14.80 -1.39
C VAL A 60 -7.38 14.23 -2.48
N GLY A 61 -7.55 14.68 -3.72
CA GLY A 61 -6.75 14.26 -4.87
C GLY A 61 -7.15 14.98 -6.15
N TYR A 62 -6.58 14.51 -7.26
CA TYR A 62 -6.77 15.08 -8.59
C TYR A 62 -6.90 13.97 -9.62
N GLN A 63 -7.83 14.12 -10.54
CA GLN A 63 -7.91 13.29 -11.74
C GLN A 63 -7.17 13.97 -12.89
N VAL A 64 -6.17 13.30 -13.43
CA VAL A 64 -5.52 13.71 -14.68
C VAL A 64 -6.32 13.09 -15.82
N MET A 65 -6.89 13.94 -16.67
CA MET A 65 -7.77 13.55 -17.77
C MET A 65 -7.05 13.71 -19.10
N ARG A 66 -7.38 12.84 -20.05
CA ARG A 66 -6.81 12.86 -21.40
C ARG A 66 -7.89 12.59 -22.47
N ALA A 67 -7.70 13.20 -23.64
CA ALA A 67 -8.46 12.92 -24.86
C ALA A 67 -7.54 12.98 -26.09
N PRO A 68 -7.91 12.38 -27.24
CA PRO A 68 -7.21 12.59 -28.52
C PRO A 68 -7.18 14.06 -28.93
N ALA A 69 -6.16 14.47 -29.67
CA ALA A 69 -6.10 15.82 -30.24
C ALA A 69 -7.33 16.12 -31.11
N GLY A 70 -7.91 17.32 -30.94
CA GLY A 70 -9.10 17.76 -31.67
C GLY A 70 -10.42 17.12 -31.19
N ALA A 71 -10.42 16.22 -30.22
CA ALA A 71 -11.63 15.71 -29.60
C ALA A 71 -12.33 16.83 -28.78
N PRO A 72 -13.66 16.84 -28.63
CA PRO A 72 -14.34 17.79 -27.76
C PRO A 72 -14.06 17.52 -26.28
N ASP A 73 -14.34 18.50 -25.40
CA ASP A 73 -14.05 18.41 -23.97
C ASP A 73 -14.83 17.28 -23.26
N GLU A 74 -15.99 16.93 -23.80
CA GLU A 74 -16.83 15.82 -23.30
C GLU A 74 -16.19 14.44 -23.49
N GLU A 75 -15.11 14.34 -24.27
CA GLU A 75 -14.32 13.12 -24.47
C GLU A 75 -13.11 13.02 -23.52
N LEU A 76 -12.86 14.03 -22.69
CA LEU A 76 -11.86 13.91 -21.64
C LEU A 76 -12.24 12.80 -20.67
N ARG A 77 -11.31 11.89 -20.41
CA ARG A 77 -11.49 10.77 -19.48
C ARG A 77 -10.30 10.70 -18.53
N PRO A 78 -10.50 10.27 -17.28
CA PRO A 78 -9.39 9.89 -16.41
C PRO A 78 -8.44 8.93 -17.11
N LEU A 79 -7.15 9.03 -16.81
CA LEU A 79 -6.14 8.17 -17.44
C LEU A 79 -6.33 6.70 -17.06
N ASP A 80 -6.26 5.83 -18.05
CA ASP A 80 -6.22 4.39 -17.89
C ASP A 80 -4.76 3.92 -17.76
N HIS A 81 -4.44 3.20 -16.69
CA HIS A 81 -3.10 2.65 -16.41
C HIS A 81 -2.90 1.21 -16.88
N GLY A 82 -3.44 0.86 -18.02
CA GLY A 82 -3.28 -0.48 -18.59
C GLY A 82 -4.22 -1.49 -17.96
N GLY A 83 -5.36 -1.04 -17.50
CA GLY A 83 -6.36 -1.88 -16.99
C GLY A 83 -7.35 -1.18 -16.03
N GLY A 84 -7.66 0.12 -16.15
CA GLY A 84 -8.69 0.94 -15.55
C GLY A 84 -8.27 2.34 -15.17
N ASP A 85 -9.24 3.14 -14.92
CA ASP A 85 -9.08 4.55 -14.61
C ASP A 85 -8.31 4.76 -13.31
N VAL A 86 -7.42 5.74 -13.29
CA VAL A 86 -6.84 6.23 -12.04
C VAL A 86 -7.93 6.97 -11.30
N LEU A 87 -8.28 6.50 -10.10
CA LEU A 87 -9.29 7.16 -9.27
C LEU A 87 -8.93 8.62 -9.00
N ALA A 88 -7.72 8.84 -8.46
CA ALA A 88 -7.13 10.14 -8.24
C ALA A 88 -5.68 10.00 -7.78
N VAL A 89 -4.85 11.03 -7.99
CA VAL A 89 -3.52 11.14 -7.39
C VAL A 89 -3.53 12.26 -6.35
N PRO A 90 -2.81 12.13 -5.22
CA PRO A 90 -2.91 13.12 -4.13
C PRO A 90 -2.32 14.48 -4.48
N HIS A 91 -1.36 14.53 -5.41
CA HIS A 91 -0.66 15.77 -5.83
C HIS A 91 0.03 15.58 -7.19
N GLY A 92 0.41 16.68 -7.83
CA GLY A 92 1.33 16.71 -8.95
C GLY A 92 2.80 16.79 -8.51
N PRO A 93 3.76 16.71 -9.46
CA PRO A 93 3.52 16.39 -10.87
C PRO A 93 3.20 14.92 -11.12
N TYR A 94 2.55 14.65 -12.23
CA TYR A 94 2.17 13.30 -12.68
C TYR A 94 2.77 13.01 -14.06
N ALA A 95 3.33 11.82 -14.28
CA ALA A 95 3.86 11.40 -15.57
C ALA A 95 2.91 10.40 -16.27
N ASP A 96 2.29 10.85 -17.36
CA ASP A 96 1.54 9.98 -18.25
C ASP A 96 2.50 9.22 -19.18
N THR A 97 2.59 7.92 -19.03
CA THR A 97 3.39 7.00 -19.86
C THR A 97 2.53 6.15 -20.79
N THR A 98 1.22 6.36 -20.79
CA THR A 98 0.24 5.55 -21.55
C THR A 98 0.02 6.05 -22.97
N GLY A 99 0.46 7.28 -23.30
CA GLY A 99 0.35 7.86 -24.63
C GLY A 99 1.37 7.29 -25.62
N GLU A 100 1.00 7.21 -26.90
CA GLU A 100 1.92 6.85 -27.99
C GLU A 100 2.94 7.98 -28.23
N PRO A 101 4.24 7.69 -28.32
CA PRO A 101 5.25 8.70 -28.58
C PRO A 101 5.01 9.47 -29.90
N GLY A 102 5.10 10.80 -29.85
CA GLY A 102 4.88 11.68 -30.99
C GLY A 102 3.41 11.93 -31.33
N VAL A 103 2.45 11.30 -30.64
CA VAL A 103 1.02 11.56 -30.78
C VAL A 103 0.60 12.64 -29.80
N THR A 104 -0.07 13.69 -30.33
CA THR A 104 -0.59 14.78 -29.50
C THR A 104 -1.90 14.39 -28.83
N TYR A 105 -1.97 14.63 -27.50
CA TYR A 105 -3.16 14.47 -26.70
C TYR A 105 -3.52 15.77 -26.00
N ARG A 106 -4.79 15.88 -25.61
CA ARG A 106 -5.33 16.96 -24.80
C ARG A 106 -5.35 16.50 -23.34
N TYR A 107 -4.87 17.35 -22.43
CA TYR A 107 -4.79 17.09 -20.99
C TYR A 107 -5.55 18.14 -20.20
N ALA A 108 -6.24 17.73 -19.17
CA ALA A 108 -6.84 18.58 -18.16
C ALA A 108 -6.70 17.94 -16.77
N VAL A 109 -6.89 18.73 -15.72
CA VAL A 109 -6.89 18.23 -14.35
C VAL A 109 -8.18 18.66 -13.67
N ALA A 110 -8.84 17.70 -12.99
CA ALA A 110 -10.01 17.93 -12.17
C ALA A 110 -9.66 17.72 -10.69
N THR A 111 -10.22 18.54 -9.80
CA THR A 111 -10.04 18.42 -8.35
C THR A 111 -11.05 17.44 -7.79
N VAL A 112 -10.58 16.54 -6.92
CA VAL A 112 -11.40 15.57 -6.19
C VAL A 112 -11.51 16.03 -4.74
N SER A 113 -12.73 16.30 -4.29
CA SER A 113 -13.03 16.68 -2.90
C SER A 113 -13.45 15.49 -2.04
N ASP A 114 -13.88 14.42 -2.68
CA ASP A 114 -14.18 13.09 -2.14
C ASP A 114 -14.16 12.11 -3.33
N VAL A 115 -13.98 10.81 -3.08
CA VAL A 115 -13.97 9.80 -4.16
C VAL A 115 -15.28 9.76 -4.95
N SER A 116 -16.37 10.21 -4.36
CA SER A 116 -17.70 10.35 -5.01
C SER A 116 -17.94 11.74 -5.64
N VAL A 117 -17.04 12.72 -5.41
CA VAL A 117 -17.25 14.12 -5.84
C VAL A 117 -16.02 14.66 -6.52
N THR A 118 -16.08 14.71 -7.86
CA THR A 118 -15.06 15.30 -8.72
C THR A 118 -15.59 16.61 -9.33
N GLY A 119 -14.76 17.65 -9.30
CA GLY A 119 -15.05 18.94 -9.94
C GLY A 119 -14.95 18.88 -11.46
N ALA A 120 -15.31 19.97 -12.13
CA ALA A 120 -15.12 20.09 -13.56
C ALA A 120 -13.62 20.10 -13.93
N PRO A 121 -13.22 19.57 -15.09
CA PRO A 121 -11.86 19.72 -15.59
C PRO A 121 -11.52 21.20 -15.83
N GLY A 122 -10.25 21.56 -15.55
CA GLY A 122 -9.73 22.90 -15.74
C GLY A 122 -9.28 23.19 -17.17
N GLU A 123 -8.28 24.09 -17.31
CA GLU A 123 -7.67 24.44 -18.58
C GLU A 123 -7.18 23.19 -19.34
N VAL A 124 -7.51 23.12 -20.62
CA VAL A 124 -7.11 22.01 -21.50
C VAL A 124 -5.86 22.41 -22.28
N LEU A 125 -4.80 21.62 -22.15
CA LEU A 125 -3.50 21.84 -22.81
C LEU A 125 -3.17 20.67 -23.73
N GLU A 126 -2.45 20.93 -24.82
CA GLU A 126 -2.03 19.89 -25.76
C GLU A 126 -0.54 19.58 -25.60
N CYS A 127 -0.20 18.28 -25.60
CA CYS A 127 1.18 17.84 -25.56
C CYS A 127 1.33 16.46 -26.21
N ALA A 128 2.52 16.18 -26.73
CA ALA A 128 2.95 14.86 -27.20
C ALA A 128 4.20 14.45 -26.46
N SER A 129 4.33 13.18 -26.07
CA SER A 129 5.61 12.66 -25.59
C SER A 129 6.63 12.57 -26.74
N LEU A 130 7.90 12.63 -26.39
CA LEU A 130 8.98 12.55 -27.37
C LEU A 130 9.35 11.08 -27.63
N PRO A 131 9.62 10.72 -28.90
CA PRO A 131 10.20 9.43 -29.21
C PRO A 131 11.69 9.41 -28.80
N GLY A 132 12.23 8.21 -28.55
CA GLY A 132 13.64 8.01 -28.21
C GLY A 132 13.82 7.11 -27.01
N GLU A 133 15.07 6.99 -26.60
CA GLU A 133 15.47 6.21 -25.43
C GLU A 133 16.48 7.02 -24.61
N GLY A 134 16.40 6.86 -23.30
CA GLY A 134 17.30 7.50 -22.35
C GLY A 134 17.18 9.03 -22.35
N ALA A 135 17.05 9.59 -21.19
CA ALA A 135 17.07 11.03 -20.98
C ALA A 135 17.76 11.34 -19.64
N ALA A 136 18.18 12.59 -19.49
CA ALA A 136 18.92 13.03 -18.32
C ALA A 136 18.00 13.67 -17.29
N VAL A 137 18.29 13.38 -16.02
CA VAL A 137 17.66 13.98 -14.84
C VAL A 137 18.77 14.47 -13.92
N GLU A 138 18.58 15.59 -13.29
CA GLU A 138 19.44 16.10 -12.24
C GLU A 138 18.74 16.02 -10.88
N VAL A 139 19.44 15.47 -9.89
CA VAL A 139 19.01 15.45 -8.50
C VAL A 139 20.03 16.25 -7.69
N ALA A 140 19.62 17.36 -7.12
CA ALA A 140 20.44 18.21 -6.24
C ALA A 140 20.02 18.00 -4.79
N VAL A 141 20.98 17.67 -3.92
CA VAL A 141 20.77 17.46 -2.48
C VAL A 141 21.68 18.40 -1.70
N ASP A 142 21.10 19.14 -0.78
CA ASP A 142 21.84 19.93 0.20
C ASP A 142 21.96 19.14 1.51
N ALA A 143 23.16 18.61 1.80
CA ALA A 143 23.43 17.82 3.01
C ALA A 143 23.35 18.64 4.30
N THR A 144 23.22 19.96 4.23
CA THR A 144 23.05 20.85 5.39
C THR A 144 21.61 21.26 5.64
N SER A 145 20.74 21.16 4.62
CA SER A 145 19.34 21.58 4.68
C SER A 145 18.42 20.47 5.19
N VAL A 146 18.25 20.39 6.51
CA VAL A 146 17.31 19.45 7.14
C VAL A 146 15.89 19.99 7.02
N VAL A 147 15.00 19.19 6.41
CA VAL A 147 13.58 19.54 6.25
C VAL A 147 12.79 19.21 7.53
N ARG A 148 12.98 17.99 8.06
CA ARG A 148 12.27 17.46 9.24
C ARG A 148 12.91 16.11 9.65
N PRO A 149 12.53 15.54 10.81
CA PRO A 149 12.75 14.12 11.06
C PRO A 149 12.13 13.28 9.93
N LEU A 150 12.84 12.26 9.45
CA LEU A 150 12.39 11.43 8.31
C LEU A 150 11.15 10.61 8.72
N PRO A 151 10.00 10.84 8.08
CA PRO A 151 8.81 10.01 8.34
C PRO A 151 8.98 8.60 7.78
N ARG A 152 8.51 7.60 8.52
CA ARG A 152 8.57 6.18 8.16
C ARG A 152 7.17 5.55 8.19
N PRO A 153 6.28 5.88 7.23
CA PRO A 153 4.87 5.47 7.29
C PRO A 153 4.64 3.95 7.18
N TRP A 154 5.67 3.17 6.80
CA TRP A 154 5.64 1.70 6.74
C TRP A 154 5.86 1.02 8.10
N ARG A 155 6.52 1.69 9.08
CA ARG A 155 6.84 1.09 10.38
C ARG A 155 5.61 0.82 11.25
N PRO A 156 4.61 1.70 11.32
CA PRO A 156 3.50 1.47 12.24
C PRO A 156 2.74 0.18 12.00
N MET A 157 2.64 -0.32 10.73
CA MET A 157 1.76 -1.44 10.44
C MET A 157 2.15 -2.20 9.18
N ILE A 158 1.95 -3.53 9.22
CA ILE A 158 1.97 -4.43 8.06
C ILE A 158 0.68 -5.25 8.00
N GLY A 159 0.19 -5.53 6.79
CA GLY A 159 -0.90 -6.46 6.57
C GLY A 159 -0.45 -7.92 6.61
N SER A 160 -1.34 -8.79 7.03
CA SER A 160 -1.19 -10.25 6.97
C SER A 160 -2.53 -10.89 6.63
N GLU A 161 -2.49 -12.08 6.08
CA GLU A 161 -3.62 -12.99 6.05
C GLU A 161 -4.05 -13.36 7.49
N HIS A 162 -5.12 -14.12 7.66
CA HIS A 162 -5.64 -14.46 8.99
C HIS A 162 -4.56 -15.13 9.85
N LEU A 163 -4.36 -14.58 11.03
CA LEU A 163 -3.23 -14.95 11.90
C LEU A 163 -3.37 -16.34 12.53
N SER A 164 -4.53 -17.00 12.44
CA SER A 164 -4.69 -18.41 12.84
C SER A 164 -3.76 -19.34 12.06
N LEU A 165 -3.28 -18.93 10.88
CA LEU A 165 -2.23 -19.62 10.12
C LEU A 165 -0.92 -19.81 10.90
N LEU A 166 -0.64 -18.98 11.90
CA LEU A 166 0.49 -19.16 12.81
C LEU A 166 0.39 -20.43 13.67
N LEU A 167 -0.82 -21.01 13.76
CA LEU A 167 -1.09 -22.26 14.49
C LEU A 167 -1.23 -23.47 13.54
N SER A 168 -1.14 -23.26 12.22
CA SER A 168 -1.33 -24.31 11.22
C SER A 168 -0.20 -25.34 11.23
N ASP A 169 -0.54 -26.62 11.04
CA ASP A 169 0.40 -27.72 10.80
C ASP A 169 0.48 -28.12 9.31
N GLU A 170 -0.17 -27.37 8.44
CA GLU A 170 -0.24 -27.61 7.00
C GLU A 170 0.98 -27.08 6.24
N THR A 171 1.09 -27.51 4.97
CA THR A 171 2.18 -27.11 4.07
C THR A 171 1.65 -26.67 2.71
N VAL A 172 2.36 -25.74 2.06
CA VAL A 172 2.16 -25.35 0.66
C VAL A 172 3.50 -25.43 -0.06
N GLY A 173 3.54 -26.08 -1.24
CA GLY A 173 4.81 -26.27 -1.97
C GLY A 173 5.90 -26.97 -1.16
N GLY A 174 5.52 -27.80 -0.19
CA GLY A 174 6.44 -28.47 0.74
C GLY A 174 6.98 -27.58 1.86
N GLN A 175 6.54 -26.33 1.98
CA GLN A 175 6.95 -25.40 3.05
C GLN A 175 5.85 -25.29 4.11
N SER A 176 6.23 -25.22 5.40
CA SER A 176 5.28 -25.07 6.52
C SER A 176 4.69 -23.66 6.53
N ILE A 177 3.36 -23.55 6.52
CA ILE A 177 2.64 -22.28 6.55
C ILE A 177 3.00 -21.49 7.80
N ALA A 178 2.88 -22.11 8.97
CA ALA A 178 3.16 -21.41 10.23
C ALA A 178 4.62 -20.97 10.34
N SER A 179 5.57 -21.77 9.84
CA SER A 179 7.00 -21.42 9.86
C SER A 179 7.29 -20.23 8.94
N ASP A 180 6.80 -20.28 7.69
CA ASP A 180 6.99 -19.22 6.70
C ASP A 180 6.38 -17.90 7.19
N LEU A 181 5.14 -17.93 7.69
CA LEU A 181 4.45 -16.73 8.17
C LEU A 181 5.15 -16.15 9.43
N THR A 182 5.57 -17.04 10.37
CA THR A 182 6.33 -16.63 11.55
C THR A 182 7.65 -15.95 11.16
N SER A 183 8.38 -16.53 10.18
CA SER A 183 9.63 -15.95 9.66
C SER A 183 9.38 -14.61 8.98
N ALA A 184 8.35 -14.50 8.14
CA ALA A 184 8.02 -13.27 7.43
C ALA A 184 7.68 -12.11 8.39
N LEU A 185 6.87 -12.37 9.41
CA LEU A 185 6.51 -11.39 10.43
C LEU A 185 7.70 -10.97 11.30
N ARG A 186 8.54 -11.93 11.71
CA ARG A 186 9.77 -11.63 12.46
C ARG A 186 10.69 -10.73 11.67
N ASP A 187 10.99 -11.11 10.44
CA ASP A 187 11.90 -10.35 9.59
C ASP A 187 11.32 -8.97 9.26
N ALA A 188 9.99 -8.83 9.12
CA ALA A 188 9.35 -7.53 8.95
C ALA A 188 9.58 -6.61 10.17
N HIS A 189 9.52 -7.17 11.40
CA HIS A 189 9.87 -6.44 12.60
C HIS A 189 11.37 -6.10 12.64
N ASP A 190 12.23 -7.08 12.44
CA ASP A 190 13.68 -6.96 12.67
C ASP A 190 14.38 -6.16 11.55
N GLU A 191 13.97 -6.33 10.26
CA GLU A 191 14.65 -5.77 9.11
C GLU A 191 13.95 -4.52 8.53
N LEU A 192 12.62 -4.37 8.74
CA LEU A 192 11.84 -3.26 8.19
C LEU A 192 11.30 -2.31 9.28
N GLY A 193 11.56 -2.62 10.57
CA GLY A 193 11.13 -1.81 11.71
C GLY A 193 9.61 -1.79 11.94
N VAL A 194 8.89 -2.79 11.43
CA VAL A 194 7.43 -2.89 11.60
C VAL A 194 7.06 -3.10 13.06
N GLU A 195 6.04 -2.37 13.53
CA GLU A 195 5.63 -2.36 14.94
C GLU A 195 4.35 -3.18 15.19
N THR A 196 3.39 -3.12 14.26
CA THR A 196 2.10 -3.83 14.42
C THR A 196 1.75 -4.67 13.19
N VAL A 197 0.86 -5.64 13.38
CA VAL A 197 0.28 -6.45 12.30
C VAL A 197 -1.24 -6.37 12.34
N ARG A 198 -1.84 -6.10 11.18
CA ARG A 198 -3.29 -6.15 10.94
C ARG A 198 -3.62 -7.36 10.11
N ALA A 199 -4.67 -8.09 10.47
CA ALA A 199 -5.09 -9.30 9.77
C ALA A 199 -6.59 -9.53 9.90
N HIS A 200 -7.18 -10.20 8.92
CA HIS A 200 -8.59 -10.57 8.90
C HIS A 200 -8.95 -11.68 9.89
N ALA A 201 -10.25 -11.85 10.12
CA ALA A 201 -10.89 -13.09 10.51
C ALA A 201 -10.61 -13.57 11.95
N ILE A 202 -10.27 -12.68 12.87
CA ILE A 202 -9.98 -13.09 14.27
C ILE A 202 -11.20 -13.67 15.01
N LEU A 203 -12.42 -13.45 14.51
CA LEU A 203 -13.66 -13.97 15.07
C LEU A 203 -14.23 -15.16 14.27
N CYS A 204 -13.52 -15.67 13.26
CA CYS A 204 -13.97 -16.81 12.47
C CYS A 204 -14.02 -18.11 13.31
N ASP A 205 -14.83 -19.04 12.84
CA ASP A 205 -15.15 -20.30 13.54
C ASP A 205 -13.95 -21.23 13.71
N ASP A 206 -12.89 -21.08 12.91
CA ASP A 206 -11.63 -21.82 13.04
C ASP A 206 -10.94 -21.61 14.41
N LEU A 207 -11.11 -20.41 14.99
CA LEU A 207 -10.64 -20.09 16.35
C LEU A 207 -11.66 -20.39 17.46
N GLY A 208 -12.90 -20.76 17.09
CA GLY A 208 -13.93 -21.22 18.03
C GLY A 208 -14.47 -20.19 19.02
N VAL A 209 -14.39 -18.91 18.66
CA VAL A 209 -14.65 -17.77 19.58
C VAL A 209 -16.08 -17.68 20.11
N TYR A 210 -17.06 -18.17 19.34
CA TYR A 210 -18.47 -18.07 19.67
C TYR A 210 -19.25 -19.30 19.24
N ARG A 211 -20.10 -19.80 20.10
CA ARG A 211 -21.10 -20.82 19.80
C ARG A 211 -22.34 -20.63 20.66
N GLU A 212 -23.46 -21.17 20.25
CA GLU A 212 -24.68 -21.26 21.06
C GLU A 212 -24.91 -22.70 21.51
N VAL A 213 -25.08 -22.89 22.82
CA VAL A 213 -25.40 -24.16 23.42
C VAL A 213 -26.74 -24.02 24.16
N ASP A 214 -27.75 -24.79 23.75
CA ASP A 214 -29.12 -24.69 24.28
C ASP A 214 -29.73 -23.26 24.18
N GLY A 215 -29.26 -22.50 23.16
CA GLY A 215 -29.70 -21.12 22.91
C GLY A 215 -28.92 -20.06 23.70
N GLU A 216 -27.98 -20.45 24.58
CA GLU A 216 -27.13 -19.54 25.34
C GLU A 216 -25.75 -19.36 24.69
N PRO A 217 -25.21 -18.11 24.67
CA PRO A 217 -23.89 -17.83 24.11
C PRO A 217 -22.77 -18.42 24.97
N VAL A 218 -21.79 -19.03 24.30
CA VAL A 218 -20.57 -19.51 24.93
C VAL A 218 -19.37 -18.91 24.17
N HIS A 219 -18.54 -18.18 24.89
CA HIS A 219 -17.31 -17.58 24.36
C HIS A 219 -16.10 -18.40 24.74
N ASP A 220 -15.18 -18.60 23.78
CA ASP A 220 -13.87 -19.22 24.01
C ASP A 220 -12.79 -18.47 23.23
N PHE A 221 -12.00 -17.66 23.91
CA PHE A 221 -10.95 -16.85 23.31
C PHE A 221 -9.57 -17.54 23.34
N SER A 222 -9.49 -18.81 23.71
CA SER A 222 -8.23 -19.53 23.84
C SER A 222 -7.45 -19.60 22.52
N GLY A 223 -8.14 -19.80 21.38
CA GLY A 223 -7.54 -19.77 20.04
C GLY A 223 -6.98 -18.40 19.67
N VAL A 224 -7.74 -17.34 19.94
CA VAL A 224 -7.31 -15.95 19.70
C VAL A 224 -6.08 -15.60 20.54
N LEU A 225 -6.09 -15.94 21.83
CA LEU A 225 -4.96 -15.68 22.72
C LEU A 225 -3.72 -16.48 22.31
N ALA A 226 -3.88 -17.73 21.87
CA ALA A 226 -2.76 -18.53 21.35
C ALA A 226 -2.15 -17.91 20.09
N THR A 227 -2.98 -17.36 19.19
CA THR A 227 -2.55 -16.63 18.01
C THR A 227 -1.78 -15.36 18.38
N TYR A 228 -2.35 -14.54 19.26
CA TYR A 228 -1.69 -13.30 19.69
C TYR A 228 -0.45 -13.53 20.55
N ASP A 229 -0.36 -14.62 21.32
CA ASP A 229 0.87 -15.02 21.99
C ASP A 229 2.03 -15.23 20.99
N LYS A 230 1.73 -15.77 19.78
CA LYS A 230 2.73 -15.90 18.71
C LYS A 230 3.17 -14.53 18.19
N VAL A 231 2.22 -13.63 17.92
CA VAL A 231 2.49 -12.26 17.44
C VAL A 231 3.35 -11.49 18.46
N MET A 232 2.95 -11.52 19.74
CA MET A 232 3.68 -10.85 20.83
C MET A 232 5.11 -11.39 21.00
N ALA A 233 5.30 -12.70 20.81
CA ALA A 233 6.62 -13.33 20.87
C ALA A 233 7.57 -12.89 19.75
N LEU A 234 7.05 -12.31 18.66
CA LEU A 234 7.82 -11.74 17.56
C LEU A 234 8.17 -10.25 17.75
N GLY A 235 7.76 -9.63 18.86
CA GLY A 235 7.94 -8.19 19.10
C GLY A 235 6.84 -7.31 18.49
N LEU A 236 5.91 -7.88 17.73
CA LEU A 236 4.81 -7.18 17.10
C LEU A 236 3.61 -7.00 18.03
N ARG A 237 2.72 -6.06 17.69
CA ARG A 237 1.43 -5.85 18.36
C ARG A 237 0.29 -6.01 17.36
N PRO A 238 -0.88 -6.53 17.79
CA PRO A 238 -2.04 -6.60 16.90
C PRO A 238 -2.70 -5.24 16.68
N VAL A 239 -3.08 -4.97 15.42
CA VAL A 239 -4.25 -4.15 15.13
C VAL A 239 -5.40 -5.14 14.96
N VAL A 240 -6.29 -5.15 15.93
CA VAL A 240 -7.40 -6.11 15.99
C VAL A 240 -8.50 -5.67 15.05
N GLU A 241 -8.54 -6.25 13.85
CA GLU A 241 -9.69 -6.12 12.96
C GLU A 241 -10.81 -7.02 13.49
N ILE A 242 -11.88 -6.42 13.97
CA ILE A 242 -13.03 -7.14 14.57
C ILE A 242 -13.92 -7.68 13.43
N SER A 243 -13.52 -8.82 12.86
CA SER A 243 -14.15 -9.55 11.76
C SER A 243 -13.81 -11.06 11.84
N PHE A 244 -14.45 -11.93 11.11
CA PHE A 244 -15.74 -11.81 10.47
C PHE A 244 -16.83 -12.35 11.43
N MET A 245 -18.09 -12.50 10.95
CA MET A 245 -19.19 -12.89 11.82
C MET A 245 -19.11 -14.38 12.19
N PRO A 246 -19.12 -14.77 13.49
CA PRO A 246 -19.27 -16.17 13.87
C PRO A 246 -20.59 -16.78 13.38
N ARG A 247 -20.56 -18.03 12.93
CA ARG A 247 -21.71 -18.72 12.33
C ARG A 247 -22.98 -18.68 13.18
N ASP A 248 -22.83 -19.00 14.46
CA ASP A 248 -23.98 -19.07 15.36
C ASP A 248 -24.56 -17.67 15.71
N LEU A 249 -23.81 -16.59 15.45
CA LEU A 249 -24.28 -15.22 15.64
C LEU A 249 -24.77 -14.55 14.34
N ALA A 250 -24.46 -15.12 13.19
CA ALA A 250 -24.79 -14.58 11.87
C ALA A 250 -26.31 -14.54 11.61
N SER A 251 -26.80 -13.45 11.01
CA SER A 251 -28.18 -13.39 10.50
C SER A 251 -28.37 -14.25 9.26
N ASP A 252 -27.35 -14.39 8.43
CA ASP A 252 -27.28 -15.30 7.29
C ASP A 252 -25.92 -16.01 7.25
N PRO A 253 -25.78 -17.23 7.76
CA PRO A 253 -24.52 -17.96 7.76
C PRO A 253 -24.10 -18.51 6.38
N THR A 254 -24.91 -18.26 5.33
CA THR A 254 -24.60 -18.66 3.94
C THR A 254 -23.98 -17.53 3.13
N ALA A 255 -24.06 -16.28 3.60
CA ALA A 255 -23.40 -15.14 2.99
C ALA A 255 -21.92 -15.16 3.40
N THR A 256 -21.06 -15.63 2.50
CA THR A 256 -19.64 -15.85 2.80
C THR A 256 -18.72 -15.22 1.75
N VAL A 257 -17.48 -14.94 2.17
CA VAL A 257 -16.37 -14.49 1.33
C VAL A 257 -15.15 -15.37 1.60
N PHE A 258 -14.19 -15.32 0.69
CA PHE A 258 -12.95 -16.07 0.72
C PHE A 258 -13.13 -17.60 0.66
N ASP A 259 -12.07 -18.30 0.31
CA ASP A 259 -12.09 -19.76 0.16
C ASP A 259 -12.35 -20.47 1.49
N TYR A 260 -11.95 -19.88 2.61
CA TYR A 260 -12.21 -20.38 3.96
C TYR A 260 -13.61 -20.07 4.50
N GLY A 261 -14.47 -19.39 3.73
CA GLY A 261 -15.89 -19.22 4.02
C GLY A 261 -16.20 -18.26 5.17
N ALA A 262 -15.47 -17.16 5.28
CA ALA A 262 -15.75 -16.10 6.25
C ALA A 262 -17.16 -15.52 6.05
N ILE A 263 -17.92 -15.36 7.12
CA ILE A 263 -19.32 -14.94 7.05
C ILE A 263 -19.44 -13.41 7.15
N ILE A 264 -20.13 -12.81 6.18
CA ILE A 264 -20.19 -11.37 5.96
C ILE A 264 -21.54 -10.73 6.30
N SER A 265 -22.47 -11.47 6.93
CA SER A 265 -23.78 -10.94 7.30
C SER A 265 -23.74 -10.19 8.64
N PRO A 266 -24.71 -9.27 8.87
CA PRO A 266 -24.91 -8.65 10.18
C PRO A 266 -25.15 -9.71 11.28
N PRO A 267 -24.95 -9.37 12.56
CA PRO A 267 -25.35 -10.25 13.65
C PRO A 267 -26.88 -10.35 13.74
N LYS A 268 -27.40 -11.53 14.05
CA LYS A 268 -28.83 -11.72 14.33
C LYS A 268 -29.27 -11.10 15.67
N ASP A 269 -28.31 -10.86 16.57
CA ASP A 269 -28.51 -10.28 17.89
C ASP A 269 -27.38 -9.30 18.21
N TRP A 270 -27.70 -8.01 18.28
CA TRP A 270 -26.75 -6.92 18.48
C TRP A 270 -26.20 -6.85 19.92
N ASP A 271 -26.97 -7.28 20.90
CA ASP A 271 -26.50 -7.31 22.30
C ASP A 271 -25.49 -8.44 22.50
N ARG A 272 -25.72 -9.62 21.87
CA ARG A 272 -24.75 -10.72 21.83
C ARG A 272 -23.47 -10.35 21.08
N TRP A 273 -23.58 -9.55 20.02
CA TRP A 273 -22.39 -9.01 19.34
C TRP A 273 -21.58 -8.09 20.26
N ALA A 274 -22.25 -7.18 20.96
CA ALA A 274 -21.59 -6.32 21.95
C ALA A 274 -20.90 -7.13 23.07
N ASP A 275 -21.56 -8.19 23.55
CA ASP A 275 -21.01 -9.08 24.58
C ASP A 275 -19.80 -9.87 24.09
N LEU A 276 -19.82 -10.34 22.83
CA LEU A 276 -18.70 -11.01 22.20
C LEU A 276 -17.50 -10.07 22.10
N VAL A 277 -17.67 -8.87 21.56
CA VAL A 277 -16.61 -7.87 21.42
C VAL A 277 -16.04 -7.48 22.80
N ARG A 278 -16.90 -7.20 23.77
CA ARG A 278 -16.49 -6.88 25.15
C ARG A 278 -15.70 -8.04 25.77
N GLY A 279 -16.16 -9.28 25.58
CA GLY A 279 -15.49 -10.48 26.04
C GLY A 279 -14.09 -10.67 25.43
N LEU A 280 -13.96 -10.47 24.12
CA LEU A 280 -12.68 -10.50 23.43
C LEU A 280 -11.71 -9.47 24.01
N VAL A 281 -12.13 -8.21 24.10
CA VAL A 281 -11.29 -7.12 24.62
C VAL A 281 -10.89 -7.36 26.07
N GLN A 282 -11.82 -7.84 26.91
CA GLN A 282 -11.53 -8.18 28.29
C GLN A 282 -10.50 -9.34 28.38
N ALA A 283 -10.65 -10.39 27.56
CA ALA A 283 -9.70 -11.51 27.54
C ALA A 283 -8.29 -11.07 27.13
N VAL A 284 -8.19 -10.14 26.17
CA VAL A 284 -6.91 -9.54 25.74
C VAL A 284 -6.29 -8.70 26.88
N VAL A 285 -7.09 -7.86 27.53
CA VAL A 285 -6.64 -7.05 28.67
C VAL A 285 -6.21 -7.93 29.84
N ASP A 286 -6.95 -8.98 30.17
CA ASP A 286 -6.62 -9.91 31.25
C ASP A 286 -5.32 -10.69 30.96
N ARG A 287 -5.04 -11.00 29.69
CA ARG A 287 -3.86 -11.75 29.26
C ARG A 287 -2.60 -10.89 29.21
N TYR A 288 -2.68 -9.69 28.61
CA TYR A 288 -1.51 -8.88 28.28
C TYR A 288 -1.34 -7.65 29.19
N GLY A 289 -2.37 -7.29 29.94
CA GLY A 289 -2.39 -6.12 30.81
C GLY A 289 -2.97 -4.89 30.13
N LEU A 290 -3.71 -4.09 30.93
CA LEU A 290 -4.44 -2.92 30.43
C LEU A 290 -3.50 -1.85 29.83
N ASP A 291 -2.35 -1.60 30.46
CA ASP A 291 -1.42 -0.57 29.98
C ASP A 291 -0.81 -0.98 28.63
N GLU A 292 -0.41 -2.26 28.44
CA GLU A 292 0.07 -2.78 27.16
C GLU A 292 -0.99 -2.57 26.04
N VAL A 293 -2.26 -2.93 26.34
CA VAL A 293 -3.33 -2.83 25.32
C VAL A 293 -3.67 -1.36 25.00
N ARG A 294 -3.66 -0.46 25.98
CA ARG A 294 -3.91 0.97 25.77
C ARG A 294 -2.83 1.66 24.94
N GLU A 295 -1.57 1.29 25.17
CA GLU A 295 -0.44 2.00 24.58
C GLU A 295 -0.05 1.48 23.19
N HIS A 296 -0.33 0.20 22.92
CA HIS A 296 0.24 -0.46 21.75
C HIS A 296 -0.78 -1.15 20.83
N TRP A 297 -2.03 -1.37 21.28
CA TRP A 297 -3.03 -2.06 20.49
C TRP A 297 -4.09 -1.09 19.95
N SER A 298 -4.75 -1.51 18.87
CA SER A 298 -5.86 -0.76 18.29
C SER A 298 -6.93 -1.72 17.80
N PHE A 299 -8.18 -1.24 17.75
CA PHE A 299 -9.35 -2.01 17.37
C PHE A 299 -10.01 -1.37 16.16
N GLU A 300 -10.01 -2.06 15.04
CA GLU A 300 -10.61 -1.65 13.79
C GLU A 300 -11.91 -2.40 13.56
N VAL A 301 -12.93 -1.69 13.08
CA VAL A 301 -14.27 -2.28 12.88
C VAL A 301 -14.39 -2.81 11.47
N TRP A 302 -14.44 -4.15 11.34
CA TRP A 302 -14.72 -4.87 10.10
C TRP A 302 -13.65 -4.74 9.01
N ASN A 303 -13.97 -5.25 7.79
CA ASN A 303 -13.19 -5.12 6.56
C ASN A 303 -14.08 -4.78 5.37
N GLU A 304 -13.76 -3.72 4.63
CA GLU A 304 -14.35 -3.27 3.37
C GLU A 304 -15.89 -3.35 3.28
N PRO A 305 -16.62 -2.83 4.29
CA PRO A 305 -18.08 -2.97 4.36
C PRO A 305 -18.83 -2.21 3.26
N ASN A 306 -18.14 -1.38 2.49
CA ASN A 306 -18.70 -0.69 1.33
C ASN A 306 -18.70 -1.56 0.06
N LEU A 307 -18.17 -2.78 0.12
CA LEU A 307 -18.25 -3.80 -0.93
C LEU A 307 -19.22 -4.91 -0.53
N GLU A 308 -20.18 -5.24 -1.40
CA GLU A 308 -21.18 -6.29 -1.15
C GLU A 308 -20.55 -7.67 -0.89
N VAL A 309 -19.33 -7.90 -1.40
CA VAL A 309 -18.58 -9.13 -1.17
C VAL A 309 -18.06 -9.26 0.24
N PHE A 310 -17.98 -8.17 1.01
CA PHE A 310 -17.49 -8.15 2.40
C PHE A 310 -18.56 -7.75 3.42
N TRP A 311 -19.71 -7.27 2.98
CA TRP A 311 -20.82 -6.93 3.86
C TRP A 311 -22.16 -7.12 3.15
N SER A 312 -22.96 -8.07 3.61
CA SER A 312 -24.28 -8.37 3.02
C SER A 312 -25.43 -7.55 3.64
N GLY A 313 -25.14 -6.77 4.67
CA GLY A 313 -26.10 -5.84 5.28
C GLY A 313 -26.17 -4.49 4.58
N THR A 314 -27.05 -3.61 5.07
CA THR A 314 -27.12 -2.22 4.59
C THR A 314 -26.01 -1.37 5.19
N ARG A 315 -25.80 -0.17 4.63
CA ARG A 315 -24.88 0.82 5.20
C ARG A 315 -25.32 1.28 6.62
N GLU A 316 -26.60 1.43 6.84
CA GLU A 316 -27.17 1.80 8.15
C GLU A 316 -26.92 0.70 9.19
N GLU A 317 -26.97 -0.56 8.78
CA GLU A 317 -26.60 -1.69 9.65
C GLU A 317 -25.10 -1.71 9.93
N PHE A 318 -24.26 -1.29 8.97
CA PHE A 318 -22.84 -1.11 9.23
C PHE A 318 -22.57 0.04 10.21
N TRP A 319 -23.25 1.18 10.08
CA TRP A 319 -23.13 2.25 11.09
C TRP A 319 -23.55 1.77 12.49
N ARG A 320 -24.56 0.93 12.56
CA ARG A 320 -24.96 0.29 13.83
C ARG A 320 -23.88 -0.67 14.34
N LEU A 321 -23.27 -1.48 13.44
CA LEU A 321 -22.16 -2.37 13.81
C LEU A 321 -20.99 -1.56 14.36
N TYR A 322 -20.62 -0.49 13.69
CA TYR A 322 -19.58 0.43 14.15
C TYR A 322 -19.88 0.94 15.56
N ASP A 323 -21.06 1.56 15.75
CA ASP A 323 -21.46 2.13 17.04
C ASP A 323 -21.43 1.10 18.17
N VAL A 324 -21.99 -0.07 17.94
CA VAL A 324 -22.06 -1.15 18.96
C VAL A 324 -20.65 -1.65 19.27
N THR A 325 -19.82 -1.87 18.25
CA THR A 325 -18.46 -2.40 18.39
C THR A 325 -17.57 -1.43 19.17
N VAL A 326 -17.48 -0.15 18.74
CA VAL A 326 -16.58 0.82 19.40
C VAL A 326 -17.00 1.14 20.83
N ARG A 327 -18.32 1.10 21.12
CA ARG A 327 -18.82 1.26 22.50
C ARG A 327 -18.51 0.04 23.36
N ALA A 328 -18.63 -1.18 22.83
CA ALA A 328 -18.27 -2.40 23.54
C ALA A 328 -16.76 -2.45 23.89
N VAL A 329 -15.89 -1.97 23.00
CA VAL A 329 -14.46 -1.79 23.31
C VAL A 329 -14.26 -0.77 24.42
N ARG A 330 -14.90 0.40 24.32
CA ARG A 330 -14.80 1.48 25.32
C ARG A 330 -15.46 1.15 26.66
N ASP A 331 -16.41 0.21 26.71
CA ASP A 331 -16.97 -0.30 27.97
C ASP A 331 -15.93 -1.02 28.83
N VAL A 332 -14.90 -1.62 28.22
CA VAL A 332 -13.78 -2.24 28.95
C VAL A 332 -12.82 -1.17 29.49
N ASP A 333 -12.46 -0.21 28.66
CA ASP A 333 -11.71 0.98 29.07
C ASP A 333 -11.87 2.13 28.05
N ASP A 334 -12.09 3.33 28.55
CA ASP A 334 -12.40 4.53 27.74
C ASP A 334 -11.21 5.09 26.96
N ARG A 335 -10.01 4.56 27.14
CA ARG A 335 -8.77 4.97 26.44
C ARG A 335 -8.31 3.95 25.40
N LEU A 336 -9.01 2.84 25.22
CA LEU A 336 -8.68 1.87 24.17
C LEU A 336 -8.91 2.49 22.79
N VAL A 337 -7.95 2.33 21.89
CA VAL A 337 -7.94 2.97 20.57
C VAL A 337 -8.88 2.26 19.61
N VAL A 338 -9.84 3.00 19.02
CA VAL A 338 -10.86 2.47 18.10
C VAL A 338 -10.98 3.31 16.84
N GLY A 339 -11.34 2.67 15.72
CA GLY A 339 -11.57 3.37 14.46
C GLY A 339 -12.14 2.50 13.35
N GLY A 340 -12.18 3.07 12.16
CA GLY A 340 -12.72 2.52 10.93
C GLY A 340 -12.83 3.62 9.86
N PRO A 341 -13.59 3.42 8.78
CA PRO A 341 -14.49 2.31 8.49
C PRO A 341 -13.83 1.12 7.78
N SER A 342 -12.51 1.12 7.59
CA SER A 342 -11.76 0.06 6.88
C SER A 342 -12.29 -0.20 5.46
N THR A 343 -12.62 0.86 4.74
CA THR A 343 -13.35 0.76 3.47
C THR A 343 -12.43 0.72 2.25
N ALA A 344 -12.87 0.02 1.23
CA ALA A 344 -12.21 0.02 -0.07
C ALA A 344 -12.26 1.40 -0.74
N ALA A 345 -11.19 1.74 -1.48
CA ALA A 345 -11.09 2.89 -2.37
C ALA A 345 -11.40 4.25 -1.72
N ALA A 346 -11.11 4.41 -0.43
CA ALA A 346 -11.43 5.59 0.37
C ALA A 346 -12.93 5.95 0.42
N GLY A 347 -13.81 4.98 0.09
CA GLY A 347 -15.25 5.16 0.15
C GLY A 347 -15.75 5.28 1.60
N TRP A 348 -16.91 5.90 1.81
CA TRP A 348 -17.61 6.07 3.09
C TRP A 348 -16.83 6.76 4.21
N VAL A 349 -15.63 7.27 4.00
CA VAL A 349 -14.87 7.99 5.05
C VAL A 349 -15.63 9.25 5.47
N ASP A 350 -16.10 10.05 4.50
CA ASP A 350 -16.93 11.23 4.77
C ASP A 350 -18.23 10.83 5.49
N GLY A 351 -18.87 9.73 5.04
CA GLY A 351 -20.11 9.18 5.65
C GLY A 351 -19.90 8.75 7.10
N LEU A 352 -18.79 8.08 7.45
CA LEU A 352 -18.46 7.73 8.83
C LEU A 352 -18.25 8.97 9.68
N LEU A 353 -17.51 9.96 9.19
CA LEU A 353 -17.27 11.21 9.95
C LEU A 353 -18.57 11.96 10.21
N ALA A 354 -19.49 12.03 9.24
CA ALA A 354 -20.82 12.58 9.41
C ALA A 354 -21.65 11.79 10.44
N HIS A 355 -21.61 10.45 10.38
CA HIS A 355 -22.29 9.58 11.33
C HIS A 355 -21.77 9.77 12.76
N VAL A 356 -20.46 9.75 12.95
CA VAL A 356 -19.82 9.94 14.26
C VAL A 356 -20.12 11.32 14.85
N ALA A 357 -20.12 12.37 14.02
CA ALA A 357 -20.51 13.72 14.45
C ALA A 357 -21.96 13.76 14.95
N GLY A 358 -22.85 12.94 14.39
CA GLY A 358 -24.26 12.84 14.79
C GLY A 358 -24.51 11.90 15.98
N SER A 359 -23.86 10.74 16.02
CA SER A 359 -24.07 9.69 17.03
C SER A 359 -23.23 9.85 18.30
N GLY A 360 -22.14 10.61 18.22
CA GLY A 360 -21.14 10.73 19.27
C GLY A 360 -20.38 9.42 19.54
N ALA A 361 -20.29 8.52 18.56
CA ALA A 361 -19.51 7.30 18.67
C ALA A 361 -18.00 7.61 18.76
N PRO A 362 -17.22 6.84 19.54
CA PRO A 362 -15.77 6.99 19.59
C PRO A 362 -15.11 6.81 18.23
N LEU A 363 -14.07 7.62 17.94
CA LEU A 363 -13.21 7.49 16.75
C LEU A 363 -11.85 8.10 17.06
N ASP A 364 -10.77 7.32 17.01
CA ASP A 364 -9.40 7.80 17.22
C ASP A 364 -8.60 7.79 15.92
N PHE A 365 -9.01 7.00 14.94
CA PHE A 365 -8.42 6.97 13.61
C PHE A 365 -9.48 6.71 12.54
N VAL A 366 -9.26 7.25 11.37
CA VAL A 366 -9.94 6.80 10.14
C VAL A 366 -9.06 5.80 9.42
N SER A 367 -9.68 4.74 8.88
CA SER A 367 -8.97 3.74 8.11
C SER A 367 -9.65 3.47 6.76
N THR A 368 -8.83 3.19 5.76
CA THR A 368 -9.29 2.89 4.40
C THR A 368 -8.22 2.14 3.61
N HIS A 369 -8.60 1.68 2.41
CA HIS A 369 -7.75 0.93 1.49
C HIS A 369 -7.68 1.60 0.12
N THR A 370 -6.58 1.38 -0.61
CA THR A 370 -6.45 1.76 -2.02
C THR A 370 -5.38 0.91 -2.68
N TYR A 371 -5.67 0.42 -3.88
CA TYR A 371 -4.73 -0.33 -4.70
C TYR A 371 -4.47 0.37 -6.03
N GLY A 372 -3.28 0.15 -6.60
CA GLY A 372 -2.90 0.68 -7.91
C GLY A 372 -2.63 2.18 -7.95
N ASN A 373 -2.72 2.88 -6.83
CA ASN A 373 -2.55 4.33 -6.74
C ASN A 373 -1.84 4.76 -5.46
N ALA A 374 -1.30 5.98 -5.45
CA ALA A 374 -0.81 6.60 -4.21
C ALA A 374 -2.00 6.95 -3.29
N PRO A 375 -1.82 6.87 -1.96
CA PRO A 375 -2.89 7.22 -1.02
C PRO A 375 -3.36 8.66 -1.14
N LEU A 376 -4.67 8.89 -1.08
CA LEU A 376 -5.28 10.22 -1.13
C LEU A 376 -4.98 11.04 0.13
N ASP A 377 -5.25 12.34 0.10
CA ASP A 377 -5.05 13.25 1.24
C ASP A 377 -6.37 13.50 1.99
N LEU A 378 -6.65 12.70 3.01
CA LEU A 378 -7.88 12.80 3.80
C LEU A 378 -7.89 13.92 4.85
N ARG A 379 -6.80 14.68 5.02
CA ARG A 379 -6.73 15.75 6.03
C ARG A 379 -7.83 16.81 5.83
N GLY A 380 -8.14 17.15 4.58
CA GLY A 380 -9.25 18.07 4.26
C GLY A 380 -10.61 17.50 4.64
N THR A 381 -10.80 16.18 4.50
CA THR A 381 -12.03 15.50 4.93
C THR A 381 -12.19 15.53 6.45
N LEU A 382 -11.14 15.20 7.21
CA LEU A 382 -11.18 15.26 8.67
C LEU A 382 -11.47 16.69 9.17
N ALA A 383 -10.83 17.70 8.56
CA ALA A 383 -11.03 19.11 8.93
C ALA A 383 -12.47 19.58 8.74
N ARG A 384 -13.21 19.08 7.74
CA ARG A 384 -14.64 19.40 7.56
C ARG A 384 -15.52 19.01 8.75
N TYR A 385 -15.10 17.99 9.51
CA TYR A 385 -15.82 17.48 10.68
C TYR A 385 -15.17 17.84 12.03
N GLY A 386 -14.11 18.69 12.01
CA GLY A 386 -13.39 19.07 13.21
C GLY A 386 -12.70 17.88 13.90
N ARG A 387 -12.17 16.94 13.08
CA ARG A 387 -11.51 15.71 13.53
C ARG A 387 -10.05 15.63 13.09
N GLU A 388 -9.37 16.76 13.02
CA GLU A 388 -7.94 16.85 12.74
C GLU A 388 -7.06 16.12 13.77
N ASP A 389 -7.66 15.77 14.91
CA ASP A 389 -7.05 14.95 15.97
C ASP A 389 -7.01 13.46 15.64
N ALA A 390 -7.88 12.98 14.75
CA ALA A 390 -7.92 11.57 14.38
C ALA A 390 -6.75 11.22 13.45
N ARG A 391 -6.14 10.06 13.70
CA ARG A 391 -5.08 9.52 12.85
C ARG A 391 -5.63 9.06 11.52
N ILE A 392 -4.79 9.08 10.48
CA ILE A 392 -5.14 8.62 9.14
C ILE A 392 -4.33 7.37 8.83
N TRP A 393 -5.02 6.24 8.68
CA TRP A 393 -4.41 4.94 8.39
C TRP A 393 -4.91 4.39 7.05
N TRP A 394 -3.98 3.95 6.22
CA TRP A 394 -4.25 3.00 5.15
C TRP A 394 -3.93 1.62 5.69
N THR A 395 -4.95 0.90 6.12
CA THR A 395 -4.79 -0.43 6.75
C THR A 395 -4.59 -1.54 5.73
N GLU A 396 -4.88 -1.24 4.45
CA GLU A 396 -4.40 -2.01 3.30
C GLU A 396 -3.99 -1.09 2.15
N TRP A 397 -2.86 -1.43 1.52
CA TRP A 397 -2.39 -0.73 0.34
C TRP A 397 -1.45 -1.63 -0.48
N GLY A 398 -1.56 -1.56 -1.82
CA GLY A 398 -0.73 -2.35 -2.72
C GLY A 398 -0.85 -1.92 -4.18
N VAL A 399 -0.08 -2.60 -5.05
CA VAL A 399 0.01 -2.27 -6.47
C VAL A 399 -1.22 -2.72 -7.27
N SER A 400 -1.94 -3.74 -6.81
CA SER A 400 -3.13 -4.28 -7.47
C SER A 400 -4.05 -4.92 -6.44
N PRO A 401 -5.37 -4.77 -6.55
CA PRO A 401 -6.33 -5.47 -5.70
C PRO A 401 -6.57 -6.91 -6.17
N THR A 402 -5.95 -7.34 -7.26
CA THR A 402 -6.20 -8.65 -7.88
C THR A 402 -5.04 -9.59 -7.64
N HIS A 403 -5.37 -10.81 -7.22
CA HIS A 403 -4.44 -11.93 -7.20
C HIS A 403 -3.99 -12.32 -8.62
N PHE A 404 -2.91 -13.06 -8.69
CA PHE A 404 -2.35 -13.61 -9.93
C PHE A 404 -1.92 -12.55 -10.96
N GLY A 405 -1.69 -11.31 -10.51
CA GLY A 405 -1.22 -10.20 -11.35
C GLY A 405 0.31 -10.18 -11.46
N ASN A 406 0.86 -10.10 -12.69
CA ASN A 406 2.31 -9.98 -12.90
C ASN A 406 2.91 -8.70 -12.30
N ALA A 407 2.13 -7.67 -12.05
CA ALA A 407 2.57 -6.43 -11.38
C ALA A 407 3.05 -6.68 -9.93
N ASN A 408 2.62 -7.80 -9.31
CA ASN A 408 2.91 -8.08 -7.91
C ASN A 408 4.30 -8.67 -7.65
N ASP A 409 4.97 -9.29 -8.60
CA ASP A 409 6.18 -10.08 -8.32
C ASP A 409 7.50 -9.42 -8.72
N GLY A 410 7.45 -8.42 -9.58
CA GLY A 410 8.63 -7.81 -10.19
C GLY A 410 9.04 -6.46 -9.58
N PRO A 411 10.11 -5.84 -10.12
CA PRO A 411 10.60 -4.52 -9.69
C PRO A 411 9.60 -3.38 -9.87
N PHE A 412 8.58 -3.55 -10.72
CA PHE A 412 7.50 -2.58 -10.88
C PHE A 412 6.81 -2.30 -9.53
N SER A 413 6.45 -3.37 -8.80
CA SER A 413 5.82 -3.24 -7.48
C SER A 413 6.74 -2.58 -6.45
N ALA A 414 8.05 -2.76 -6.58
CA ALA A 414 9.04 -2.14 -5.71
C ALA A 414 9.10 -0.61 -5.91
N ALA A 415 9.19 -0.13 -7.16
CA ALA A 415 9.18 1.30 -7.48
C ALA A 415 7.85 1.97 -7.11
N PHE A 416 6.72 1.27 -7.34
CA PHE A 416 5.40 1.71 -6.89
C PHE A 416 5.36 1.91 -5.37
N LEU A 417 5.90 0.95 -4.61
CA LEU A 417 5.90 0.96 -3.15
C LEU A 417 6.69 2.17 -2.61
N VAL A 418 7.92 2.40 -3.09
CA VAL A 418 8.74 3.55 -2.65
C VAL A 418 8.04 4.87 -2.93
N ARG A 419 7.42 5.03 -4.10
CA ARG A 419 6.63 6.21 -4.45
C ARG A 419 5.48 6.44 -3.47
N GLY A 420 4.70 5.39 -3.16
CA GLY A 420 3.57 5.49 -2.22
C GLY A 420 4.03 5.87 -0.82
N MET A 421 5.10 5.24 -0.30
CA MET A 421 5.66 5.56 1.01
C MET A 421 6.16 7.02 1.07
N ARG A 422 6.86 7.49 0.02
CA ARG A 422 7.29 8.89 -0.06
C ARG A 422 6.10 9.85 -0.12
N SER A 423 5.08 9.53 -0.91
CA SER A 423 3.85 10.33 -1.03
C SER A 423 3.08 10.40 0.30
N ALA A 424 3.03 9.31 1.06
CA ALA A 424 2.36 9.24 2.36
C ALA A 424 3.10 10.04 3.45
N ALA A 425 4.41 10.19 3.33
CA ALA A 425 5.27 10.76 4.36
C ALA A 425 4.81 12.16 4.84
N GLY A 426 4.37 12.25 6.10
CA GLY A 426 3.88 13.46 6.74
C GLY A 426 2.42 13.83 6.42
N ARG A 427 1.68 12.95 5.72
CA ARG A 427 0.23 13.09 5.46
C ARG A 427 -0.59 11.96 6.07
N ILE A 428 0.03 10.80 6.24
CA ILE A 428 -0.58 9.55 6.67
C ILE A 428 0.24 9.01 7.83
N ASP A 429 -0.42 8.56 8.89
CA ASP A 429 0.24 8.06 10.10
C ASP A 429 0.69 6.61 9.94
N ALA A 430 -0.05 5.80 9.19
CA ALA A 430 0.32 4.43 8.84
C ALA A 430 -0.08 4.10 7.40
N LEU A 431 0.85 3.55 6.61
CA LEU A 431 0.61 3.00 5.29
C LEU A 431 0.99 1.52 5.31
N SER A 432 0.01 0.68 5.61
CA SER A 432 0.18 -0.77 5.72
C SER A 432 0.22 -1.41 4.34
N TYR A 433 1.35 -2.04 4.00
CA TYR A 433 1.40 -2.84 2.78
C TYR A 433 0.62 -4.16 2.97
N TRP A 434 -0.20 -4.52 2.01
CA TRP A 434 -0.96 -5.78 1.96
C TRP A 434 -0.28 -6.75 1.01
N VAL A 435 0.36 -7.84 1.47
CA VAL A 435 0.61 -8.41 2.82
C VAL A 435 2.10 -8.80 2.98
N VAL A 436 2.48 -9.28 4.18
CA VAL A 436 3.86 -9.67 4.47
C VAL A 436 4.31 -10.93 3.72
N SER A 437 3.41 -11.89 3.48
CA SER A 437 3.75 -13.23 2.93
C SER A 437 2.75 -13.70 1.88
N ASP A 438 3.23 -14.49 0.91
CA ASP A 438 2.40 -15.26 -0.02
C ASP A 438 1.77 -16.50 0.63
N GLN A 439 1.98 -16.77 1.91
CA GLN A 439 1.13 -17.69 2.66
C GLN A 439 -0.24 -17.03 2.85
N PHE A 440 -1.13 -17.27 1.90
CA PHE A 440 -2.35 -16.51 1.67
C PHE A 440 -3.47 -17.40 1.15
N GLU A 441 -4.68 -17.27 1.67
CA GLU A 441 -5.77 -18.23 1.44
C GLU A 441 -7.07 -17.62 0.89
N GLU A 442 -7.17 -16.33 0.72
CA GLU A 442 -8.44 -15.68 0.31
C GLU A 442 -9.07 -16.34 -0.94
N LEU A 443 -8.24 -16.68 -1.92
CA LEU A 443 -8.63 -17.38 -3.15
C LEU A 443 -8.05 -18.80 -3.24
N GLY A 444 -7.90 -19.47 -2.11
CA GLY A 444 -7.26 -20.76 -1.97
C GLY A 444 -5.74 -20.69 -1.82
N ARG A 445 -5.13 -21.83 -1.56
CA ARG A 445 -3.67 -21.93 -1.34
C ARG A 445 -2.89 -21.48 -2.58
N PRO A 446 -1.70 -20.87 -2.40
CA PRO A 446 -0.81 -20.50 -3.52
C PRO A 446 -0.55 -21.70 -4.44
N PRO A 447 -0.86 -21.60 -5.74
CA PRO A 447 -0.73 -22.74 -6.67
C PRO A 447 0.72 -22.97 -7.12
N ARG A 448 1.58 -21.97 -6.98
CA ARG A 448 2.99 -22.00 -7.43
C ARG A 448 3.82 -20.91 -6.76
N LEU A 449 5.15 -21.00 -6.87
CA LEU A 449 6.08 -20.11 -6.19
C LEU A 449 5.89 -18.63 -6.57
N VAL A 450 5.88 -18.29 -7.83
CA VAL A 450 5.65 -16.94 -8.35
C VAL A 450 4.32 -16.94 -9.09
N HIS A 451 3.28 -16.45 -8.43
CA HIS A 451 1.91 -16.51 -8.91
C HIS A 451 1.19 -15.15 -8.96
N GLY A 452 1.93 -14.06 -8.71
CA GLY A 452 1.34 -12.73 -8.61
C GLY A 452 0.63 -12.48 -7.28
N GLY A 453 1.05 -13.14 -6.21
CA GLY A 453 0.52 -12.98 -4.87
C GLY A 453 0.93 -11.65 -4.21
N PHE A 454 0.20 -11.24 -3.17
CA PHE A 454 0.38 -9.95 -2.50
C PHE A 454 1.59 -9.89 -1.56
N GLY A 455 2.16 -11.02 -1.14
CA GLY A 455 3.22 -11.09 -0.14
C GLY A 455 4.48 -10.30 -0.50
N LEU A 456 5.09 -9.63 0.46
CA LEU A 456 6.46 -9.12 0.34
C LEU A 456 7.46 -10.27 0.17
N ARG A 457 7.12 -11.44 0.73
CA ARG A 457 7.90 -12.69 0.61
C ARG A 457 7.07 -13.76 -0.08
N THR A 458 7.75 -14.63 -0.82
CA THR A 458 7.13 -15.81 -1.42
C THR A 458 6.88 -16.90 -0.37
N VAL A 459 6.11 -17.93 -0.73
CA VAL A 459 6.20 -19.24 -0.07
C VAL A 459 7.67 -19.70 -0.11
N GLY A 460 8.19 -20.24 0.99
CA GLY A 460 9.59 -20.65 1.13
C GLY A 460 10.56 -19.51 1.41
N GLU A 461 10.05 -18.39 1.88
CA GLU A 461 10.80 -17.31 2.54
C GLU A 461 11.68 -16.43 1.62
N LEU A 462 11.53 -16.46 0.30
CA LEU A 462 12.31 -15.60 -0.60
C LEU A 462 11.78 -14.16 -0.59
N ARG A 463 12.69 -13.20 -0.56
CA ARG A 463 12.38 -11.77 -0.56
C ARG A 463 12.08 -11.28 -1.98
N LYS A 464 10.86 -10.82 -2.23
CA LYS A 464 10.50 -10.18 -3.50
C LYS A 464 11.15 -8.80 -3.64
N PRO A 465 11.28 -8.21 -4.85
CA PRO A 465 11.83 -6.87 -5.05
C PRO A 465 11.25 -5.80 -4.13
N ARG A 466 9.97 -5.86 -3.79
CA ARG A 466 9.29 -4.94 -2.88
C ARG A 466 9.67 -5.08 -1.40
N TRP A 467 10.16 -6.27 -0.97
CA TRP A 467 10.81 -6.40 0.33
C TRP A 467 12.06 -5.54 0.40
N TRP A 468 12.92 -5.71 -0.62
CA TRP A 468 14.16 -4.93 -0.71
C TRP A 468 13.90 -3.44 -0.84
N ALA A 469 12.80 -3.03 -1.48
CA ALA A 469 12.37 -1.63 -1.54
C ALA A 469 12.13 -1.03 -0.15
N LEU A 470 11.37 -1.70 0.72
CA LEU A 470 11.17 -1.27 2.11
C LEU A 470 12.48 -1.31 2.91
N HIS A 471 13.28 -2.35 2.72
CA HIS A 471 14.58 -2.48 3.38
C HIS A 471 15.52 -1.31 3.01
N LEU A 472 15.53 -0.87 1.75
CA LEU A 472 16.29 0.32 1.33
C LEU A 472 15.76 1.61 1.98
N LEU A 473 14.45 1.76 2.12
CA LEU A 473 13.87 2.91 2.82
C LEU A 473 14.22 2.89 4.32
N GLU A 474 14.30 1.71 4.93
CA GLU A 474 14.69 1.55 6.33
C GLU A 474 16.15 1.96 6.58
N GLN A 475 17.02 1.88 5.56
CA GLN A 475 18.42 2.32 5.63
C GLN A 475 18.58 3.84 5.50
N LEU A 476 17.53 4.61 5.22
CA LEU A 476 17.61 6.08 5.27
C LEU A 476 17.93 6.57 6.68
N GLY A 477 18.66 7.69 6.78
CA GLY A 477 18.99 8.35 8.04
C GLY A 477 17.76 8.99 8.71
N ASP A 478 17.98 9.56 9.90
CA ASP A 478 16.89 10.12 10.74
C ASP A 478 16.42 11.50 10.30
N ASP A 479 17.30 12.29 9.66
CA ASP A 479 16.98 13.63 9.17
C ASP A 479 16.67 13.60 7.67
N GLU A 480 15.48 14.03 7.25
CA GLU A 480 15.14 14.26 5.84
C GLU A 480 15.87 15.51 5.33
N LEU A 481 16.57 15.35 4.21
CA LEU A 481 17.29 16.44 3.54
C LEU A 481 16.49 17.00 2.36
N GLU A 482 16.72 18.29 2.05
CA GLU A 482 16.17 18.88 0.84
C GLU A 482 16.78 18.22 -0.40
N ALA A 483 15.91 17.68 -1.27
CA ALA A 483 16.26 17.11 -2.55
C ALA A 483 15.39 17.71 -3.65
N ARG A 484 16.02 18.20 -4.71
CA ARG A 484 15.34 18.77 -5.88
C ARG A 484 15.62 17.91 -7.09
N VAL A 485 14.56 17.48 -7.76
CA VAL A 485 14.64 16.71 -9.02
C VAL A 485 14.25 17.64 -10.17
N THR A 486 15.05 17.66 -11.24
CA THR A 486 14.81 18.46 -12.46
C THR A 486 15.16 17.65 -13.72
N GLY A 487 14.56 18.00 -14.85
CA GLY A 487 14.80 17.31 -16.12
C GLY A 487 13.64 16.44 -16.57
N ASP A 488 13.94 15.46 -17.39
CA ASP A 488 12.93 14.65 -18.10
C ASP A 488 12.21 13.66 -17.15
N GLY A 489 10.92 13.90 -16.90
CA GLY A 489 10.10 13.07 -16.02
C GLY A 489 10.31 13.33 -14.52
N ALA A 490 10.96 14.45 -14.15
CA ALA A 490 11.21 14.85 -12.77
C ALA A 490 9.93 14.94 -11.95
N GLY A 491 9.91 14.31 -10.77
CA GLY A 491 8.80 14.32 -9.80
C GLY A 491 7.61 13.42 -10.17
N GLY A 492 7.50 12.98 -11.41
CA GLY A 492 6.41 12.09 -11.84
C GLY A 492 6.86 10.71 -12.30
N LEU A 493 8.08 10.61 -12.84
CA LEU A 493 8.72 9.36 -13.24
C LEU A 493 9.93 9.07 -12.36
N VAL A 494 10.83 10.06 -12.23
CA VAL A 494 12.01 9.97 -11.35
C VAL A 494 11.80 10.87 -10.13
N GLU A 495 12.00 10.30 -8.98
CA GLU A 495 11.91 11.00 -7.69
C GLU A 495 13.12 10.64 -6.82
N ALA A 496 13.31 11.40 -5.74
CA ALA A 496 14.39 11.21 -4.79
C ALA A 496 13.91 11.41 -3.35
N TRP A 497 14.55 10.69 -2.42
CA TRP A 497 14.39 10.89 -0.98
C TRP A 497 15.76 10.85 -0.32
N ALA A 498 16.21 11.99 0.17
CA ALA A 498 17.53 12.14 0.75
C ALA A 498 17.46 12.26 2.27
N SER A 499 18.47 11.75 2.93
CA SER A 499 18.56 11.75 4.38
C SER A 499 20.00 11.83 4.89
N ARG A 500 20.12 12.16 6.18
CA ARG A 500 21.39 12.13 6.91
C ARG A 500 21.16 11.50 8.28
N ASP A 501 22.12 10.73 8.75
CA ASP A 501 22.14 10.27 10.14
C ASP A 501 23.02 11.16 11.04
N GLN A 502 23.05 10.85 12.34
CA GLN A 502 23.79 11.60 13.33
C GLN A 502 25.31 11.51 13.15
N ASP A 503 25.81 10.43 12.52
CA ASP A 503 27.22 10.22 12.22
C ASP A 503 27.66 10.94 10.93
N GLY A 504 26.72 11.60 10.26
CA GLY A 504 26.94 12.38 9.04
C GLY A 504 26.99 11.55 7.76
N ARG A 505 26.60 10.26 7.78
CA ARG A 505 26.34 9.48 6.57
C ARG A 505 25.18 10.12 5.81
N VAL A 506 25.34 10.26 4.50
CA VAL A 506 24.28 10.75 3.61
C VAL A 506 23.78 9.58 2.77
N ALA A 507 22.46 9.39 2.74
CA ALA A 507 21.80 8.36 1.96
C ALA A 507 20.73 9.00 1.06
N VAL A 508 20.71 8.63 -0.23
CA VAL A 508 19.78 9.14 -1.23
C VAL A 508 19.13 7.97 -1.95
N ALA A 509 17.85 7.75 -1.67
CA ALA A 509 17.03 6.84 -2.44
C ALA A 509 16.56 7.54 -3.73
N LEU A 510 16.83 6.92 -4.87
CA LEU A 510 16.42 7.34 -6.19
C LEU A 510 15.56 6.24 -6.79
N TRP A 511 14.45 6.58 -7.43
CA TRP A 511 13.66 5.59 -8.15
C TRP A 511 13.13 6.12 -9.47
N ASN A 512 12.92 5.19 -10.38
CA ASN A 512 12.31 5.40 -11.68
C ASN A 512 11.15 4.43 -11.82
N GLY A 513 9.93 4.93 -11.81
CA GLY A 513 8.73 4.10 -11.86
C GLY A 513 7.53 4.86 -12.42
N THR A 514 6.53 4.12 -12.87
CA THR A 514 5.24 4.64 -13.34
C THR A 514 4.11 3.88 -12.65
N LEU A 515 2.91 4.44 -12.67
CA LEU A 515 1.69 3.72 -12.26
C LEU A 515 1.12 2.86 -13.40
N ASP A 516 1.58 3.06 -14.64
CA ASP A 516 1.11 2.35 -15.84
C ASP A 516 1.52 0.87 -15.82
N GLN A 517 0.57 0.01 -15.52
CA GLN A 517 0.79 -1.44 -15.43
C GLN A 517 1.13 -2.10 -16.78
N SER A 518 0.94 -1.41 -17.91
CA SER A 518 1.43 -1.89 -19.21
C SER A 518 2.96 -1.89 -19.29
N LYS A 519 3.64 -1.23 -18.36
CA LYS A 519 5.11 -1.14 -18.26
C LYS A 519 5.68 -2.06 -17.18
N VAL A 520 4.95 -3.07 -16.73
CA VAL A 520 5.39 -3.99 -15.68
C VAL A 520 6.72 -4.67 -15.98
N ASP A 521 6.97 -5.01 -17.24
CA ASP A 521 8.23 -5.62 -17.72
C ASP A 521 9.31 -4.58 -18.04
N GLY A 522 9.06 -3.31 -17.76
CA GLY A 522 9.96 -2.20 -18.03
C GLY A 522 9.79 -1.56 -19.40
N SER A 523 10.43 -0.40 -19.57
CA SER A 523 10.45 0.34 -20.84
C SER A 523 11.79 1.03 -21.06
N PRO A 524 12.55 0.68 -22.11
CA PRO A 524 13.81 1.38 -22.44
C PRO A 524 13.61 2.89 -22.68
N ALA A 525 12.47 3.30 -23.22
CA ALA A 525 12.14 4.71 -23.43
C ALA A 525 12.03 5.50 -22.12
N LEU A 526 11.72 4.82 -21.01
CA LEU A 526 11.59 5.43 -19.68
C LEU A 526 12.88 5.34 -18.85
N ALA A 527 13.95 4.71 -19.34
CA ALA A 527 15.24 4.69 -18.65
C ALA A 527 15.81 6.11 -18.53
N ARG A 528 16.46 6.42 -17.40
CA ARG A 528 17.05 7.73 -17.13
C ARG A 528 18.46 7.59 -16.59
N THR A 529 19.33 8.52 -16.98
CA THR A 529 20.63 8.73 -16.34
C THR A 529 20.49 9.92 -15.38
N VAL A 530 20.75 9.70 -14.10
CA VAL A 530 20.69 10.73 -13.07
C VAL A 530 22.07 11.29 -12.80
N THR A 531 22.19 12.62 -12.86
CA THR A 531 23.31 13.34 -12.26
C THR A 531 22.91 13.71 -10.83
N LEU A 532 23.48 13.00 -9.84
CA LEU A 532 23.31 13.32 -8.42
C LEU A 532 24.37 14.32 -7.98
N ALA A 533 23.95 15.55 -7.75
CA ALA A 533 24.77 16.63 -7.22
C ALA A 533 24.54 16.76 -5.72
N LEU A 534 25.60 16.70 -4.94
CA LEU A 534 25.60 16.81 -3.48
C LEU A 534 26.37 18.07 -3.08
N ASP A 535 25.73 18.95 -2.32
CA ASP A 535 26.31 20.14 -1.72
C ASP A 535 26.34 20.03 -0.19
N GLY A 536 27.21 20.76 0.47
CA GLY A 536 27.27 20.84 1.93
C GLY A 536 27.91 19.64 2.62
N LEU A 537 28.57 18.75 1.87
CA LEU A 537 29.34 17.65 2.45
C LEU A 537 30.60 18.21 3.17
N ALA A 538 31.01 17.56 4.26
CA ALA A 538 32.30 17.88 4.86
C ALA A 538 33.45 17.55 3.88
N ASP A 539 34.48 18.41 3.82
CA ASP A 539 35.66 18.14 3.01
C ASP A 539 36.38 16.86 3.44
N GLY A 540 36.84 16.10 2.48
CA GLY A 540 37.52 14.82 2.73
C GLY A 540 37.16 13.73 1.74
N THR A 541 37.50 12.50 2.10
CA THR A 541 37.20 11.31 1.29
C THR A 541 35.94 10.63 1.78
N TRP A 542 35.10 10.27 0.84
CA TRP A 542 33.84 9.56 1.09
C TRP A 542 33.83 8.26 0.30
N ARG A 543 33.53 7.15 0.95
CA ARG A 543 33.21 5.88 0.30
C ARG A 543 31.78 5.93 -0.21
N VAL A 544 31.59 5.48 -1.44
CA VAL A 544 30.28 5.46 -2.10
C VAL A 544 29.87 4.03 -2.40
N SER A 545 28.64 3.67 -2.03
CA SER A 545 28.00 2.40 -2.39
C SER A 545 26.64 2.65 -3.04
N GLU A 546 26.22 1.73 -3.87
CA GLU A 546 24.86 1.68 -4.45
C GLU A 546 24.22 0.35 -4.14
N SER A 547 23.09 0.37 -3.46
CA SER A 547 22.21 -0.78 -3.31
C SER A 547 21.08 -0.69 -4.33
N ARG A 548 20.80 -1.79 -5.06
CA ARG A 548 19.94 -1.73 -6.25
C ARG A 548 18.83 -2.76 -6.22
N VAL A 549 17.65 -2.34 -6.73
CA VAL A 549 16.50 -3.21 -7.05
C VAL A 549 16.04 -2.88 -8.47
N ASP A 550 16.23 -3.79 -9.40
CA ASP A 550 15.80 -3.66 -10.79
C ASP A 550 15.66 -5.05 -11.44
N ALA A 551 15.46 -5.14 -12.75
CA ALA A 551 15.26 -6.41 -13.46
C ALA A 551 16.41 -7.43 -13.24
N THR A 552 17.62 -6.96 -12.94
CA THR A 552 18.85 -7.77 -12.82
C THR A 552 19.45 -7.81 -11.42
N HIS A 553 18.97 -6.96 -10.49
CA HIS A 553 19.51 -6.84 -9.15
C HIS A 553 18.41 -7.02 -8.10
N SER A 554 18.68 -7.77 -7.03
CA SER A 554 17.76 -8.06 -5.91
C SER A 554 16.39 -8.55 -6.40
N ASN A 555 16.39 -9.44 -7.40
CA ASN A 555 15.19 -9.91 -8.10
C ASN A 555 15.17 -11.44 -8.22
N VAL A 556 14.94 -12.10 -7.09
CA VAL A 556 14.89 -13.56 -7.02
C VAL A 556 13.69 -14.14 -7.79
N THR A 557 12.60 -13.40 -7.91
CA THR A 557 11.42 -13.80 -8.70
C THR A 557 11.73 -13.86 -10.19
N GLY A 558 12.46 -12.87 -10.71
CA GLY A 558 12.97 -12.88 -12.09
C GLY A 558 13.95 -14.03 -12.34
N LEU A 559 14.81 -14.35 -11.35
CA LEU A 559 15.69 -15.51 -11.43
C LEU A 559 14.89 -16.82 -11.54
N TRP A 560 13.86 -17.00 -10.70
CA TRP A 560 12.99 -18.17 -10.77
C TRP A 560 12.32 -18.31 -12.13
N LEU A 561 11.69 -17.25 -12.64
CA LEU A 561 11.03 -17.28 -13.96
C LEU A 561 12.01 -17.67 -15.07
N SER A 562 13.25 -17.13 -15.03
CA SER A 562 14.31 -17.49 -15.97
C SER A 562 14.77 -18.94 -15.85
N MET A 563 14.94 -19.45 -14.61
CA MET A 563 15.35 -20.84 -14.36
C MET A 563 14.28 -21.84 -14.75
N ASN A 564 13.02 -21.48 -14.53
CA ASN A 564 11.86 -22.30 -14.79
C ASN A 564 11.49 -22.33 -16.29
N GLY A 565 12.06 -21.43 -17.11
CA GLY A 565 11.71 -21.27 -18.52
C GLY A 565 10.29 -20.75 -18.73
N SER A 566 9.74 -20.07 -17.71
CA SER A 566 8.37 -19.54 -17.75
C SER A 566 8.21 -18.50 -18.85
N THR A 567 7.10 -18.60 -19.57
CA THR A 567 6.66 -17.62 -20.58
C THR A 567 5.20 -17.21 -20.29
N PRO A 568 4.67 -16.15 -20.92
CA PRO A 568 3.26 -15.79 -20.76
C PRO A 568 2.27 -16.92 -21.08
N ASP A 569 2.66 -17.83 -21.98
CA ASP A 569 1.82 -18.96 -22.44
C ASP A 569 2.13 -20.30 -21.73
N ASP A 570 3.29 -20.40 -21.05
CA ASP A 570 3.72 -21.59 -20.31
C ASP A 570 4.36 -21.17 -18.97
N PRO A 571 3.67 -21.38 -17.86
CA PRO A 571 4.16 -21.01 -16.54
C PRO A 571 5.30 -21.90 -16.01
N GLY A 572 5.67 -22.99 -16.71
CA GLY A 572 6.69 -23.94 -16.26
C GLY A 572 6.24 -24.79 -15.06
N ALA A 573 7.19 -25.24 -14.24
CA ALA A 573 6.91 -25.98 -13.00
C ALA A 573 6.28 -25.09 -11.94
N ASP A 574 5.42 -25.66 -11.09
CA ASP A 574 4.77 -24.91 -10.02
C ASP A 574 5.76 -24.61 -8.87
N TRP A 575 6.62 -25.55 -8.52
CA TRP A 575 7.55 -25.43 -7.41
C TRP A 575 8.99 -25.80 -7.82
N PRO A 576 10.01 -25.16 -7.20
CA PRO A 576 11.41 -25.51 -7.40
C PRO A 576 11.74 -26.92 -6.90
N ASP A 577 12.64 -27.61 -7.57
CA ASP A 577 13.34 -28.75 -7.02
C ASP A 577 14.42 -28.34 -5.98
N GLU A 578 15.08 -29.33 -5.36
CA GLU A 578 16.10 -29.04 -4.31
C GLU A 578 17.26 -28.19 -4.80
N ASP A 579 17.77 -28.42 -6.02
CA ASP A 579 18.86 -27.66 -6.59
C ASP A 579 18.43 -26.21 -6.93
N GLN A 580 17.22 -26.07 -7.44
CA GLN A 580 16.61 -24.77 -7.73
C GLN A 580 16.37 -23.96 -6.44
N TRP A 581 15.83 -24.58 -5.39
CA TRP A 581 15.68 -23.96 -4.08
C TRP A 581 17.03 -23.47 -3.51
N ALA A 582 18.07 -24.31 -3.60
CA ALA A 582 19.42 -23.93 -3.13
C ALA A 582 19.95 -22.70 -3.88
N ARG A 583 19.75 -22.63 -5.21
CA ARG A 583 20.16 -21.49 -6.04
C ARG A 583 19.36 -20.23 -5.74
N LEU A 584 18.05 -20.35 -5.55
CA LEU A 584 17.19 -19.21 -5.22
C LEU A 584 17.57 -18.62 -3.86
N ARG A 585 17.75 -19.46 -2.83
CA ARG A 585 18.21 -19.00 -1.52
C ARG A 585 19.58 -18.35 -1.53
N ALA A 586 20.50 -18.85 -2.37
CA ALA A 586 21.82 -18.24 -2.52
C ALA A 586 21.79 -16.88 -3.25
N ALA A 587 20.75 -16.62 -4.02
CA ALA A 587 20.55 -15.37 -4.77
C ALA A 587 19.61 -14.38 -4.06
N ASP A 588 19.01 -14.79 -2.93
CA ASP A 588 18.10 -13.94 -2.15
C ASP A 588 18.87 -12.97 -1.25
N GLU A 589 19.59 -12.06 -1.90
CA GLU A 589 20.42 -11.04 -1.24
C GLU A 589 20.25 -9.67 -1.89
N LEU A 590 20.50 -8.62 -1.09
CA LEU A 590 20.54 -7.25 -1.60
C LEU A 590 21.81 -7.04 -2.43
N ALA A 591 21.66 -6.62 -3.67
CA ALA A 591 22.78 -6.29 -4.55
C ALA A 591 23.38 -4.94 -4.14
N VAL A 592 24.61 -4.97 -3.60
CA VAL A 592 25.39 -3.80 -3.20
C VAL A 592 26.62 -3.66 -4.07
N LEU A 593 26.74 -2.51 -4.74
CA LEU A 593 27.86 -2.19 -5.63
C LEU A 593 28.80 -1.19 -4.95
N ASP A 594 30.07 -1.54 -4.82
CA ASP A 594 31.12 -0.59 -4.40
C ASP A 594 31.45 0.37 -5.56
N ARG A 595 31.18 1.66 -5.37
CA ARG A 595 31.45 2.73 -6.34
C ARG A 595 32.78 3.43 -6.08
N GLY A 596 33.58 2.90 -5.15
CA GLY A 596 34.85 3.46 -4.76
C GLY A 596 34.73 4.69 -3.86
N THR A 597 35.60 5.68 -4.09
CA THR A 597 35.65 6.89 -3.27
C THR A 597 35.53 8.15 -4.12
N VAL A 598 34.90 9.16 -3.51
CA VAL A 598 34.90 10.55 -4.01
C VAL A 598 35.59 11.45 -2.99
N THR A 599 36.41 12.38 -3.46
CA THR A 599 37.03 13.39 -2.62
C THR A 599 36.31 14.72 -2.80
N THR A 600 35.82 15.28 -1.70
CA THR A 600 35.18 16.59 -1.69
C THR A 600 36.18 17.67 -1.36
N ALA A 601 36.19 18.71 -2.17
CA ALA A 601 36.78 20.01 -1.88
C ALA A 601 35.68 21.06 -2.11
N ASP A 602 35.53 22.01 -1.24
CA ASP A 602 34.41 22.96 -1.23
C ASP A 602 33.02 22.31 -0.97
N GLY A 603 32.99 21.15 -0.30
CA GLY A 603 31.77 20.47 0.14
C GLY A 603 30.91 19.86 -0.97
N ARG A 604 31.47 19.61 -2.16
CA ARG A 604 30.71 19.14 -3.34
C ARG A 604 31.13 17.80 -3.84
N ALA A 605 30.13 17.00 -4.27
CA ALA A 605 30.33 15.77 -5.03
C ALA A 605 29.30 15.65 -6.14
N THR A 606 29.69 14.95 -7.22
CA THR A 606 28.76 14.63 -8.32
C THR A 606 28.92 13.17 -8.70
N LEU A 607 27.82 12.46 -8.81
CA LEU A 607 27.77 11.03 -9.16
C LEU A 607 26.82 10.83 -10.35
N ALA A 608 27.15 9.88 -11.22
CA ALA A 608 26.24 9.43 -12.27
C ALA A 608 25.59 8.12 -11.84
N VAL A 609 24.26 8.05 -11.89
CA VAL A 609 23.46 6.88 -11.50
C VAL A 609 22.53 6.50 -12.64
N GLU A 610 22.63 5.25 -13.10
CA GLU A 610 21.73 4.71 -14.12
C GLU A 610 20.46 4.19 -13.45
N LEU A 611 19.29 4.67 -13.92
CA LEU A 611 17.97 4.24 -13.48
C LEU A 611 17.20 3.63 -14.65
N PRO A 612 17.31 2.31 -14.91
CA PRO A 612 16.37 1.64 -15.79
C PRO A 612 14.94 1.80 -15.25
N ASN A 613 13.95 1.53 -16.08
CA ASN A 613 12.56 1.56 -15.63
C ASN A 613 11.97 0.14 -15.67
N PRO A 614 11.41 -0.37 -14.54
CA PRO A 614 11.43 0.20 -13.19
C PRO A 614 12.76 -0.06 -12.44
N SER A 615 13.11 0.83 -11.51
CA SER A 615 14.28 0.62 -10.64
C SER A 615 14.25 1.47 -9.37
N ILE A 616 15.00 1.02 -8.36
CA ILE A 616 15.34 1.77 -7.16
C ILE A 616 16.84 1.65 -6.93
N VAL A 617 17.47 2.74 -6.53
CA VAL A 617 18.89 2.79 -6.13
C VAL A 617 18.99 3.59 -4.85
N LEU A 618 19.61 3.02 -3.82
CA LEU A 618 20.05 3.75 -2.64
C LEU A 618 21.55 4.06 -2.81
N VAL A 619 21.90 5.33 -2.89
CA VAL A 619 23.27 5.81 -2.90
C VAL A 619 23.66 6.22 -1.49
N GLU A 620 24.72 5.64 -0.96
CA GLU A 620 25.22 5.97 0.38
C GLU A 620 26.63 6.53 0.31
N LEU A 621 26.85 7.59 1.07
CA LEU A 621 28.14 8.23 1.24
C LEU A 621 28.54 8.18 2.71
N VAL A 622 29.65 7.52 3.01
CA VAL A 622 30.24 7.38 4.34
C VAL A 622 31.63 8.01 4.34
N ARG A 623 31.84 8.98 5.24
CA ARG A 623 33.15 9.65 5.36
C ARG A 623 34.18 8.67 5.92
N THR A 624 35.36 8.59 5.30
CA THR A 624 36.46 7.68 5.69
C THR A 624 37.50 8.35 6.55
#